data_68244fc964bd55ae798286a2eeda3672
#
_entry.id   68244fc964bd55ae798286a2eeda3672
#
_cell.length_a   1.000
_cell.length_b   1.000
_cell.length_c   1.000
_cell.angle_alpha   90.00
_cell.angle_beta   90.00
_cell.angle_gamma   90.00
#
_symmetry.space_group_name_H-M   'P 1'
#
loop_
_entity.id
_entity.type
_entity.pdbx_description
1 polymer ?
#
loop_
_entity_poly.entity_id
_entity_poly.type
_entity_poly.pdbx_seq_one_letter_code
_entity_poly.pdbx_strand_id
1 'polypeptide(L)'
;MEGSDNLDSELFEHFQFKADKGQEPLRVDKYLMNRIENSSRNKIQIAAKNGSIFINEQIVKSNHKVKPGDLVKVMFTHPPYENLLVGEKMLLNIVHEDKNLLVVNKPAGLVVHPGHGNYSGTLLNGLIHHFNNLPQNKDGRPGLVHRIDKDTSGLLVIAKDEIS
;
A
#
# COMPACT_ATOMS: atom_id res chain seq x y z
N MET A 1 31.37 -6.14 -22.68
CA MET A 1 29.96 -6.24 -23.09
C MET A 1 29.12 -6.27 -21.80
N GLU A 2 28.75 -5.09 -21.35
CA GLU A 2 27.92 -4.93 -20.16
C GLU A 2 26.47 -4.93 -20.63
N GLY A 3 25.75 -5.99 -20.26
CA GLY A 3 24.31 -6.07 -20.49
C GLY A 3 23.62 -5.09 -19.56
N SER A 4 23.06 -4.04 -20.12
CA SER A 4 22.10 -3.17 -19.44
C SER A 4 20.82 -3.99 -19.23
N ASP A 5 20.65 -4.56 -18.07
CA ASP A 5 19.35 -5.02 -17.58
C ASP A 5 18.46 -3.77 -17.41
N ASN A 6 17.75 -3.42 -18.48
CA ASN A 6 16.54 -2.60 -18.40
C ASN A 6 15.48 -3.44 -17.67
N LEU A 7 15.49 -3.39 -16.35
CA LEU A 7 14.32 -3.68 -15.55
C LEU A 7 13.31 -2.58 -15.86
N ASP A 8 12.44 -2.82 -16.85
CA ASP A 8 11.15 -2.14 -16.96
C ASP A 8 10.41 -2.45 -15.67
N SER A 9 10.62 -1.61 -14.64
CA SER A 9 9.88 -1.71 -13.40
C SER A 9 8.44 -1.38 -13.74
N GLU A 10 7.59 -2.40 -13.74
CA GLU A 10 6.15 -2.28 -13.96
C GLU A 10 5.61 -1.21 -13.02
N LEU A 11 4.98 -0.18 -13.59
CA LEU A 11 4.36 0.90 -12.82
C LEU A 11 2.88 0.60 -12.64
N PHE A 12 2.41 0.67 -11.41
CA PHE A 12 1.03 0.46 -11.03
C PHE A 12 0.33 1.79 -10.82
N GLU A 13 -0.87 1.96 -11.42
CA GLU A 13 -1.71 3.12 -11.21
C GLU A 13 -2.35 3.07 -9.82
N HIS A 14 -2.05 4.07 -8.97
CA HIS A 14 -2.64 4.23 -7.65
C HIS A 14 -3.82 5.20 -7.65
N PHE A 15 -3.71 6.28 -8.41
CA PHE A 15 -4.77 7.27 -8.53
C PHE A 15 -4.81 7.81 -9.96
N GLN A 16 -6.05 8.06 -10.42
CA GLN A 16 -6.31 8.72 -11.68
C GLN A 16 -7.40 9.77 -11.51
N PHE A 17 -7.14 10.98 -11.97
CA PHE A 17 -8.08 12.10 -11.93
C PHE A 17 -8.11 12.81 -13.27
N LYS A 18 -9.31 13.08 -13.77
CA LYS A 18 -9.49 13.95 -14.93
C LYS A 18 -9.86 15.34 -14.42
N ALA A 19 -9.11 16.36 -14.84
CA ALA A 19 -9.38 17.73 -14.46
C ALA A 19 -10.67 18.24 -15.15
N ASP A 20 -11.55 18.86 -14.37
CA ASP A 20 -12.81 19.39 -14.84
C ASP A 20 -12.62 20.50 -15.88
N LYS A 21 -13.62 20.71 -16.76
CA LYS A 21 -13.57 21.76 -17.79
C LYS A 21 -13.44 23.17 -17.20
N GLY A 22 -13.94 23.37 -15.98
CA GLY A 22 -13.86 24.63 -15.23
C GLY A 22 -12.66 24.73 -14.28
N GLN A 23 -11.72 23.76 -14.32
CA GLN A 23 -10.56 23.77 -13.45
C GLN A 23 -9.67 24.97 -13.74
N GLU A 24 -9.49 25.86 -12.76
CA GLU A 24 -8.44 26.87 -12.85
C GLU A 24 -7.05 26.22 -12.79
N PRO A 25 -6.06 26.76 -13.54
CA PRO A 25 -4.71 26.23 -13.53
C PRO A 25 -4.12 26.20 -12.13
N LEU A 26 -4.00 24.99 -11.55
CA LEU A 26 -3.53 24.75 -10.20
C LEU A 26 -2.28 23.84 -10.21
N ARG A 27 -1.31 24.15 -9.38
CA ARG A 27 -0.12 23.29 -9.23
C ARG A 27 -0.54 21.86 -8.88
N VAL A 28 0.10 20.85 -9.49
CA VAL A 28 -0.25 19.46 -9.31
C VAL A 28 -0.10 19.00 -7.86
N ASP A 29 0.87 19.55 -7.10
CA ASP A 29 1.02 19.24 -5.68
C ASP A 29 -0.19 19.68 -4.84
N LYS A 30 -0.78 20.83 -5.15
CA LYS A 30 -2.01 21.31 -4.51
C LYS A 30 -3.26 20.56 -5.03
N TYR A 31 -3.30 20.30 -6.32
CA TYR A 31 -4.40 19.59 -6.97
C TYR A 31 -4.61 18.20 -6.38
N LEU A 32 -3.52 17.43 -6.21
CA LEU A 32 -3.56 16.07 -5.66
C LEU A 32 -3.80 16.06 -4.14
N MET A 33 -3.23 17.02 -3.39
CA MET A 33 -3.46 17.14 -1.95
C MET A 33 -4.96 17.28 -1.60
N ASN A 34 -5.71 17.97 -2.45
CA ASN A 34 -7.15 18.18 -2.24
C ASN A 34 -8.01 16.96 -2.64
N ARG A 35 -7.43 15.93 -3.28
CA ARG A 35 -8.16 14.77 -3.85
C ARG A 35 -7.73 13.43 -3.27
N ILE A 36 -6.54 13.34 -2.70
CA ILE A 36 -6.03 12.10 -2.11
C ILE A 36 -6.12 12.22 -0.59
N GLU A 37 -6.96 11.41 0.03
CA GLU A 37 -7.09 11.33 1.47
C GLU A 37 -5.75 10.96 2.13
N ASN A 38 -5.50 11.50 3.32
CA ASN A 38 -4.30 11.26 4.11
C ASN A 38 -2.97 11.58 3.39
N SER A 39 -3.04 12.36 2.31
CA SER A 39 -1.84 12.88 1.64
C SER A 39 -1.40 14.20 2.26
N SER A 40 -0.10 14.46 2.19
CA SER A 40 0.46 15.77 2.51
C SER A 40 1.17 16.34 1.29
N ARG A 41 1.27 17.67 1.23
CA ARG A 41 1.99 18.34 0.15
C ARG A 41 3.42 17.82 -0.01
N ASN A 42 4.10 17.56 1.10
CA ASN A 42 5.47 17.02 1.10
C ASN A 42 5.53 15.62 0.46
N LYS A 43 4.60 14.72 0.81
CA LYS A 43 4.53 13.38 0.18
C LYS A 43 4.35 13.47 -1.33
N ILE A 44 3.48 14.37 -1.81
CA ILE A 44 3.23 14.57 -3.23
C ILE A 44 4.46 15.16 -3.93
N GLN A 45 5.16 16.09 -3.31
CA GLN A 45 6.39 16.67 -3.86
C GLN A 45 7.51 15.62 -3.98
N ILE A 46 7.64 14.72 -3.00
CA ILE A 46 8.58 13.58 -3.06
C ILE A 46 8.19 12.64 -4.21
N ALA A 47 6.90 12.28 -4.32
CA ALA A 47 6.41 11.44 -5.42
C ALA A 47 6.71 12.07 -6.80
N ALA A 48 6.49 13.38 -6.97
CA ALA A 48 6.82 14.09 -8.20
C ALA A 48 8.34 14.10 -8.49
N LYS A 49 9.17 14.26 -7.45
CA LYS A 49 10.63 14.19 -7.58
C LYS A 49 11.11 12.80 -8.02
N ASN A 50 10.42 11.75 -7.59
CA ASN A 50 10.71 10.37 -7.94
C ASN A 50 10.07 9.92 -9.28
N GLY A 51 9.47 10.85 -10.04
CA GLY A 51 8.88 10.54 -11.34
C GLY A 51 7.53 9.77 -11.27
N SER A 52 6.86 9.78 -10.11
CA SER A 52 5.61 9.03 -9.89
C SER A 52 4.34 9.80 -10.29
N ILE A 53 4.44 11.04 -10.77
CA ILE A 53 3.28 11.85 -11.17
C ILE A 53 3.33 12.13 -12.67
N PHE A 54 2.24 11.79 -13.32
CA PHE A 54 2.07 11.94 -14.78
C PHE A 54 0.89 12.88 -15.07
N ILE A 55 1.03 13.68 -16.11
CA ILE A 55 -0.06 14.45 -16.72
C ILE A 55 -0.03 14.16 -18.22
N ASN A 56 -1.15 13.64 -18.76
CA ASN A 56 -1.25 13.23 -20.16
C ASN A 56 -0.08 12.33 -20.58
N GLU A 57 0.22 11.29 -19.77
CA GLU A 57 1.29 10.30 -19.96
C GLU A 57 2.72 10.86 -19.84
N GLN A 58 2.90 12.12 -19.45
CA GLN A 58 4.23 12.73 -19.25
C GLN A 58 4.54 12.93 -17.76
N ILE A 59 5.75 12.54 -17.35
CA ILE A 59 6.24 12.80 -15.98
C ILE A 59 6.36 14.30 -15.76
N VAL A 60 5.82 14.78 -14.65
CA VAL A 60 5.81 16.21 -14.33
C VAL A 60 6.43 16.53 -12.97
N LYS A 61 6.96 17.74 -12.84
CA LYS A 61 7.44 18.28 -11.56
C LYS A 61 6.26 18.75 -10.69
N SER A 62 6.46 18.83 -9.38
CA SER A 62 5.44 19.22 -8.39
C SER A 62 4.81 20.60 -8.62
N ASN A 63 5.49 21.50 -9.34
CA ASN A 63 5.01 22.84 -9.66
C ASN A 63 4.28 22.94 -11.00
N HIS A 64 4.17 21.84 -11.76
CA HIS A 64 3.41 21.81 -13.01
C HIS A 64 1.95 22.19 -12.75
N LYS A 65 1.37 23.00 -13.66
CA LYS A 65 -0.03 23.46 -13.55
C LYS A 65 -0.94 22.51 -14.29
N VAL A 66 -1.83 21.88 -13.56
CA VAL A 66 -2.95 21.10 -14.11
C VAL A 66 -3.93 22.03 -14.78
N LYS A 67 -4.32 21.73 -16.01
CA LYS A 67 -5.25 22.52 -16.85
C LYS A 67 -6.56 21.77 -17.04
N PRO A 68 -7.64 22.45 -17.48
CA PRO A 68 -8.90 21.79 -17.85
C PRO A 68 -8.68 20.62 -18.80
N GLY A 69 -9.26 19.47 -18.46
CA GLY A 69 -9.21 18.25 -19.29
C GLY A 69 -7.95 17.41 -19.13
N ASP A 70 -6.95 17.86 -18.39
CA ASP A 70 -5.75 17.05 -18.12
C ASP A 70 -6.10 15.75 -17.38
N LEU A 71 -5.43 14.67 -17.78
CA LEU A 71 -5.47 13.39 -17.09
C LEU A 71 -4.25 13.29 -16.18
N VAL A 72 -4.49 13.33 -14.87
CA VAL A 72 -3.45 13.26 -13.83
C VAL A 72 -3.41 11.85 -13.28
N LYS A 73 -2.25 11.19 -13.31
CA LYS A 73 -2.03 9.85 -12.75
C LYS A 73 -0.92 9.88 -11.70
N VAL A 74 -1.08 9.04 -10.69
CA VAL A 74 -0.03 8.75 -9.71
C VAL A 74 0.31 7.27 -9.83
N MET A 75 1.56 6.98 -10.19
CA MET A 75 2.07 5.65 -10.47
C MET A 75 3.20 5.32 -9.51
N PHE A 76 3.23 4.08 -9.01
CA PHE A 76 4.35 3.58 -8.19
C PHE A 76 4.83 2.22 -8.71
N THR A 77 6.02 1.82 -8.29
CA THR A 77 6.63 0.52 -8.62
C THR A 77 6.06 -0.65 -7.80
N HIS A 78 5.04 -0.42 -7.02
CA HIS A 78 4.31 -1.43 -6.25
C HIS A 78 2.80 -1.27 -6.48
N PRO A 79 2.02 -2.36 -6.39
CA PRO A 79 0.56 -2.29 -6.55
C PRO A 79 -0.09 -1.46 -5.44
N PRO A 80 -1.31 -0.92 -5.67
CA PRO A 80 -2.12 -0.29 -4.64
C PRO A 80 -2.29 -1.20 -3.43
N TYR A 81 -2.46 -0.59 -2.26
CA TYR A 81 -2.49 -1.32 -0.98
C TYR A 81 -3.56 -2.41 -0.94
N GLU A 82 -4.74 -2.15 -1.49
CA GLU A 82 -5.83 -3.14 -1.56
C GLU A 82 -5.41 -4.41 -2.32
N ASN A 83 -4.49 -4.30 -3.28
CA ASN A 83 -3.97 -5.42 -4.05
C ASN A 83 -2.82 -6.16 -3.35
N LEU A 84 -2.33 -5.64 -2.22
CA LEU A 84 -1.30 -6.29 -1.40
C LEU A 84 -1.88 -7.29 -0.39
N LEU A 85 -3.18 -7.21 -0.14
CA LEU A 85 -3.90 -8.10 0.78
C LEU A 85 -4.31 -9.41 0.09
N VAL A 86 -3.34 -10.08 -0.50
CA VAL A 86 -3.52 -11.39 -1.15
C VAL A 86 -3.02 -12.49 -0.23
N GLY A 87 -3.78 -13.57 -0.13
CA GLY A 87 -3.37 -14.75 0.66
C GLY A 87 -2.16 -15.44 0.05
N GLU A 88 -1.10 -15.60 0.84
CA GLU A 88 0.13 -16.29 0.45
C GLU A 88 0.37 -17.50 1.34
N LYS A 89 0.66 -18.65 0.72
CA LYS A 89 0.97 -19.86 1.47
C LYS A 89 2.30 -19.70 2.21
N MET A 90 2.25 -19.70 3.53
CA MET A 90 3.43 -19.68 4.40
C MET A 90 3.21 -20.52 5.65
N LEU A 91 4.31 -20.94 6.26
CA LEU A 91 4.27 -21.65 7.53
C LEU A 91 4.01 -20.65 8.67
N LEU A 92 2.86 -20.76 9.32
CA LEU A 92 2.53 -20.00 10.52
C LEU A 92 2.85 -20.86 11.76
N ASN A 93 3.65 -20.30 12.68
CA ASN A 93 3.91 -20.94 13.97
C ASN A 93 2.75 -20.63 14.93
N ILE A 94 1.66 -21.39 14.81
CA ILE A 94 0.44 -21.24 15.62
C ILE A 94 0.67 -21.87 16.97
N VAL A 95 0.53 -21.08 18.04
CA VAL A 95 0.67 -21.50 19.44
C VAL A 95 -0.67 -21.88 20.04
N HIS A 96 -1.72 -21.17 19.64
CA HIS A 96 -3.09 -21.41 20.07
C HIS A 96 -4.06 -20.98 18.99
N GLU A 97 -5.13 -21.71 18.80
CA GLU A 97 -6.24 -21.34 17.93
C GLU A 97 -7.55 -21.90 18.50
N ASP A 98 -8.55 -21.03 18.61
CA ASP A 98 -9.92 -21.41 18.93
C ASP A 98 -10.90 -20.75 17.93
N LYS A 99 -12.18 -20.69 18.25
CA LYS A 99 -13.20 -20.12 17.36
C LYS A 99 -13.10 -18.59 17.23
N ASN A 100 -12.54 -17.91 18.24
CA ASN A 100 -12.56 -16.45 18.37
C ASN A 100 -11.22 -15.81 18.07
N LEU A 101 -10.12 -16.47 18.42
CA LEU A 101 -8.78 -15.92 18.26
C LEU A 101 -7.75 -16.97 17.83
N LEU A 102 -6.64 -16.47 17.32
CA LEU A 102 -5.44 -17.24 17.04
C LEU A 102 -4.25 -16.51 17.66
N VAL A 103 -3.32 -17.27 18.24
CA VAL A 103 -2.02 -16.77 18.72
C VAL A 103 -0.93 -17.34 17.84
N VAL A 104 -0.16 -16.48 17.21
CA VAL A 104 0.97 -16.85 16.37
C VAL A 104 2.27 -16.38 16.99
N ASN A 105 3.31 -17.22 16.97
CA ASN A 105 4.66 -16.83 17.34
C ASN A 105 5.38 -16.35 16.08
N LYS A 106 5.49 -15.01 15.92
CA LYS A 106 6.15 -14.39 14.79
C LYS A 106 7.68 -14.54 14.92
N PRO A 107 8.37 -15.05 13.90
CA PRO A 107 9.83 -15.01 13.89
C PRO A 107 10.36 -13.59 13.67
N ALA A 108 11.59 -13.32 14.07
CA ALA A 108 12.33 -12.13 13.65
C ALA A 108 12.51 -12.14 12.11
N GLY A 109 12.54 -10.97 11.51
CA GLY A 109 12.66 -10.79 10.05
C GLY A 109 11.33 -10.81 9.30
N LEU A 110 10.24 -11.31 9.88
CA LEU A 110 8.90 -11.31 9.27
C LEU A 110 8.18 -10.00 9.56
N VAL A 111 7.75 -9.31 8.50
CA VAL A 111 6.88 -8.11 8.61
C VAL A 111 5.46 -8.54 8.91
N VAL A 112 4.78 -7.81 9.80
CA VAL A 112 3.38 -8.13 10.17
C VAL A 112 2.41 -7.77 9.06
N HIS A 113 2.62 -6.65 8.38
CA HIS A 113 1.63 -6.04 7.50
C HIS A 113 2.30 -5.42 6.27
N PRO A 114 1.76 -5.58 5.05
CA PRO A 114 2.35 -4.98 3.86
C PRO A 114 2.56 -3.47 4.01
N GLY A 115 3.68 -2.99 3.50
CA GLY A 115 4.04 -1.58 3.56
C GLY A 115 5.28 -1.27 2.75
N HIS A 116 5.80 -0.07 2.88
CA HIS A 116 6.95 0.38 2.10
C HIS A 116 8.13 -0.61 2.15
N GLY A 117 8.56 -1.07 0.98
CA GLY A 117 9.66 -2.04 0.82
C GLY A 117 9.32 -3.48 1.22
N ASN A 118 8.09 -3.79 1.67
CA ASN A 118 7.64 -5.14 2.03
C ASN A 118 6.18 -5.30 1.58
N TYR A 119 5.99 -5.48 0.28
CA TYR A 119 4.67 -5.46 -0.35
C TYR A 119 3.97 -6.82 -0.36
N SER A 120 4.72 -7.90 -0.09
CA SER A 120 4.25 -9.29 -0.05
C SER A 120 5.03 -10.08 0.99
N GLY A 121 4.70 -11.35 1.21
CA GLY A 121 5.40 -12.22 2.16
C GLY A 121 5.27 -11.79 3.61
N THR A 122 4.22 -11.06 3.98
CA THR A 122 4.00 -10.61 5.35
C THR A 122 3.14 -11.59 6.14
N LEU A 123 3.17 -11.48 7.47
CA LEU A 123 2.32 -12.30 8.33
C LEU A 123 0.84 -12.21 7.92
N LEU A 124 0.36 -11.01 7.57
CA LEU A 124 -1.02 -10.81 7.14
C LEU A 124 -1.35 -11.57 5.85
N ASN A 125 -0.43 -11.62 4.88
CA ASN A 125 -0.63 -12.45 3.68
C ASN A 125 -0.80 -13.93 4.04
N GLY A 126 -0.01 -14.44 4.99
CA GLY A 126 -0.15 -15.80 5.50
C GLY A 126 -1.47 -16.04 6.24
N LEU A 127 -1.89 -15.08 7.06
CA LEU A 127 -3.16 -15.16 7.78
C LEU A 127 -4.36 -15.14 6.81
N ILE A 128 -4.34 -14.30 5.77
CA ILE A 128 -5.38 -14.28 4.73
C ILE A 128 -5.46 -15.63 4.02
N HIS A 129 -4.32 -16.29 3.77
CA HIS A 129 -4.30 -17.63 3.20
C HIS A 129 -4.82 -18.71 4.16
N HIS A 130 -4.49 -18.60 5.44
CA HIS A 130 -4.93 -19.55 6.47
C HIS A 130 -6.43 -19.45 6.75
N PHE A 131 -7.00 -18.25 6.70
CA PHE A 131 -8.40 -17.97 6.92
C PHE A 131 -9.11 -17.58 5.64
N ASN A 132 -10.29 -18.15 5.38
CA ASN A 132 -11.14 -17.74 4.27
C ASN A 132 -11.77 -16.35 4.50
N ASN A 133 -11.89 -15.93 5.74
CA ASN A 133 -12.56 -14.68 6.11
C ASN A 133 -11.98 -14.15 7.44
N LEU A 134 -11.29 -13.05 7.38
CA LEU A 134 -10.83 -12.31 8.57
C LEU A 134 -11.68 -11.06 8.75
N PRO A 135 -11.96 -10.64 9.99
CA PRO A 135 -12.74 -9.43 10.25
C PRO A 135 -12.01 -8.22 9.69
N GLN A 136 -12.75 -7.43 8.91
CA GLN A 136 -12.23 -6.17 8.36
C GLN A 136 -12.27 -5.11 9.46
N ASN A 137 -11.19 -4.37 9.61
CA ASN A 137 -11.17 -3.18 10.44
C ASN A 137 -11.06 -1.90 9.59
N LYS A 138 -11.35 -0.76 10.18
CA LYS A 138 -11.34 0.55 9.50
C LYS A 138 -9.95 0.92 8.94
N ASP A 139 -8.91 0.31 9.47
CA ASP A 139 -7.51 0.58 9.07
C ASP A 139 -7.02 -0.35 7.96
N GLY A 140 -7.88 -1.23 7.41
CA GLY A 140 -7.50 -2.20 6.39
C GLY A 140 -6.51 -3.25 6.88
N ARG A 141 -6.60 -3.67 8.15
CA ARG A 141 -5.71 -4.65 8.79
C ARG A 141 -6.52 -5.84 9.32
N PRO A 142 -7.04 -6.70 8.44
CA PRO A 142 -7.93 -7.79 8.83
C PRO A 142 -7.37 -8.62 9.99
N GLY A 143 -8.15 -8.74 11.07
CA GLY A 143 -7.82 -9.54 12.24
C GLY A 143 -6.67 -9.05 13.12
N LEU A 144 -5.89 -8.07 12.68
CA LEU A 144 -4.74 -7.57 13.45
C LEU A 144 -5.18 -6.57 14.53
N VAL A 145 -5.03 -6.92 15.80
CA VAL A 145 -5.34 -6.06 16.96
C VAL A 145 -4.10 -5.29 17.46
N HIS A 146 -2.92 -5.78 17.16
CA HIS A 146 -1.62 -5.12 17.46
C HIS A 146 -0.54 -5.58 16.49
N ARG A 147 0.66 -5.02 16.63
CA ARG A 147 1.83 -5.39 15.83
C ARG A 147 3.12 -5.29 16.64
N ILE A 148 4.13 -6.04 16.22
CA ILE A 148 5.51 -5.89 16.64
C ILE A 148 6.38 -5.63 15.41
N ASP A 149 7.57 -5.09 15.60
CA ASP A 149 8.46 -4.72 14.51
C ASP A 149 8.98 -5.93 13.73
N LYS A 150 9.49 -5.69 12.52
CA LYS A 150 10.02 -6.71 11.61
C LYS A 150 10.97 -7.66 12.32
N ASP A 151 11.98 -7.10 12.98
CA ASP A 151 13.08 -7.86 13.56
C ASP A 151 12.82 -8.32 15.01
N THR A 152 11.65 -7.98 15.54
CA THR A 152 11.15 -8.47 16.82
C THR A 152 10.44 -9.80 16.64
N SER A 153 10.81 -10.81 17.42
CA SER A 153 10.07 -12.06 17.56
C SER A 153 9.10 -12.01 18.74
N GLY A 154 8.04 -12.78 18.70
CA GLY A 154 7.12 -12.88 19.82
C GLY A 154 5.69 -13.22 19.41
N LEU A 155 4.83 -13.30 20.42
CA LEU A 155 3.44 -13.68 20.26
C LEU A 155 2.59 -12.51 19.77
N LEU A 156 1.73 -12.80 18.82
CA LEU A 156 0.71 -11.90 18.30
C LEU A 156 -0.65 -12.57 18.44
N VAL A 157 -1.62 -11.80 18.92
CA VAL A 157 -3.02 -12.19 18.96
C VAL A 157 -3.73 -11.69 17.71
N ILE A 158 -4.50 -12.55 17.07
CA ILE A 158 -5.27 -12.29 15.87
C ILE A 158 -6.74 -12.54 16.18
N ALA A 159 -7.59 -11.57 15.94
CA ALA A 159 -9.04 -11.73 16.07
C ALA A 159 -9.60 -12.48 14.85
N LYS A 160 -10.50 -13.45 15.08
CA LYS A 160 -11.15 -14.23 14.01
C LYS A 160 -12.54 -13.71 13.67
N ASP A 161 -13.10 -12.86 14.50
CA ASP A 161 -14.40 -12.21 14.30
C ASP A 161 -14.39 -10.74 14.78
N GLU A 162 -15.47 -10.00 14.47
CA GLU A 162 -15.58 -8.56 14.79
C GLU A 162 -15.79 -8.25 16.28
N ILE A 163 -16.10 -9.24 17.09
CA ILE A 163 -16.38 -9.07 18.52
C ILE A 163 -15.13 -9.33 19.36
N SER A 164 -14.25 -10.18 18.85
CA SER A 164 -12.99 -10.56 19.50
C SER A 164 -11.92 -9.49 19.30
#